data_77d24f59498ea2ce5b3d51a801ef24e3
#
_entry.id   77d24f59498ea2ce5b3d51a801ef24e3
#
_cell.length_a   1.000
_cell.length_b   1.000
_cell.length_c   1.000
_cell.angle_alpha   90.00
_cell.angle_beta   90.00
_cell.angle_gamma   90.00
#
_symmetry.space_group_name_H-M   'P 1'
#
loop_
_entity.id
_entity.type
_entity.pdbx_description
1 polymer ?
#
loop_
_entity_poly.entity_id
_entity_poly.type
_entity_poly.pdbx_seq_one_letter_code
_entity_poly.pdbx_strand_id
1 'polypeptide(L)'
;MKKSNSTKKGKEKSNKPGKIERNVLDLLPFAYYDTSNDCYVLDDNSCINLYQIITKDLANASDDEKEMDCLRFAKFYKMYLPDIKIIIMNYPCNTQSQQAYIRHKLEVRKNPVHRKWLDIALRELQYLESHATAREFYLLIFADDTTLFQKQELKLQTLLNSSSVPMIEKISKEKKEAILYKLNNKNCIIH
;
A
#
# COMPACT_ATOMS: atom_id res chain seq x y z
N MET A 1 -73.10 2.41 35.14
CA MET A 1 -72.08 3.01 34.24
C MET A 1 -70.70 2.47 34.66
N LYS A 2 -70.17 1.50 33.89
CA LYS A 2 -68.81 0.93 34.12
C LYS A 2 -67.86 1.49 33.06
N LYS A 3 -66.82 2.21 33.49
CA LYS A 3 -65.75 2.70 32.66
C LYS A 3 -64.69 1.58 32.51
N SER A 4 -64.47 1.15 31.28
CA SER A 4 -63.43 0.20 30.94
C SER A 4 -62.11 0.94 30.73
N ASN A 5 -61.10 0.63 31.53
CA ASN A 5 -59.72 1.09 31.36
C ASN A 5 -59.03 0.19 30.34
N SER A 6 -58.66 0.73 29.18
CA SER A 6 -57.84 0.02 28.19
C SER A 6 -56.38 0.32 28.49
N THR A 7 -55.67 -0.66 28.99
CA THR A 7 -54.22 -0.64 29.19
C THR A 7 -53.51 -0.80 27.84
N LYS A 8 -52.82 0.27 27.39
CA LYS A 8 -51.93 0.20 26.22
C LYS A 8 -50.67 -0.57 26.66
N LYS A 9 -50.52 -1.79 26.15
CA LYS A 9 -49.26 -2.52 26.21
C LYS A 9 -48.23 -1.82 25.30
N GLY A 10 -47.19 -1.23 25.91
CA GLY A 10 -46.02 -0.74 25.24
C GLY A 10 -45.27 -1.92 24.62
N LYS A 11 -45.06 -1.89 23.31
CA LYS A 11 -44.17 -2.82 22.63
C LYS A 11 -42.73 -2.44 23.00
N GLU A 12 -42.12 -3.21 23.87
CA GLU A 12 -40.67 -3.20 24.05
C GLU A 12 -40.02 -3.56 22.70
N LYS A 13 -39.28 -2.61 22.12
CA LYS A 13 -38.41 -2.89 21.00
C LYS A 13 -37.25 -3.73 21.54
N SER A 14 -37.28 -5.03 21.25
CA SER A 14 -36.15 -5.90 21.48
C SER A 14 -34.94 -5.36 20.67
N ASN A 15 -33.95 -4.81 21.37
CA ASN A 15 -32.63 -4.56 20.81
C ASN A 15 -32.03 -5.92 20.41
N LYS A 16 -32.20 -6.31 19.13
CA LYS A 16 -31.44 -7.42 18.60
C LYS A 16 -29.98 -6.99 18.62
N PRO A 17 -29.06 -7.81 19.22
CA PRO A 17 -27.64 -7.53 19.13
C PRO A 17 -27.26 -7.37 17.65
N GLY A 18 -26.53 -6.31 17.33
CA GLY A 18 -26.09 -6.05 15.97
C GLY A 18 -25.41 -7.30 15.41
N LYS A 19 -25.73 -7.67 14.18
CA LYS A 19 -25.12 -8.80 13.49
C LYS A 19 -23.60 -8.55 13.46
N ILE A 20 -22.84 -9.39 14.16
CA ILE A 20 -21.37 -9.35 14.09
C ILE A 20 -21.02 -9.87 12.72
N GLU A 21 -20.50 -9.00 11.90
CA GLU A 21 -19.97 -9.37 10.57
C GLU A 21 -18.77 -10.29 10.76
N ARG A 22 -18.86 -11.49 10.17
CA ARG A 22 -17.89 -12.57 10.39
C ARG A 22 -16.82 -12.64 9.29
N ASN A 23 -17.01 -11.89 8.21
CA ASN A 23 -16.14 -11.92 7.05
C ASN A 23 -15.54 -10.53 6.80
N VAL A 24 -14.22 -10.47 6.64
CA VAL A 24 -13.52 -9.21 6.31
C VAL A 24 -13.98 -8.67 4.96
N LEU A 25 -14.41 -9.53 4.05
CA LEU A 25 -14.98 -9.13 2.75
C LEU A 25 -16.29 -8.36 2.91
N ASP A 26 -17.06 -8.59 4.00
CA ASP A 26 -18.27 -7.83 4.29
C ASP A 26 -17.96 -6.39 4.78
N LEU A 27 -16.71 -6.15 5.22
CA LEU A 27 -16.22 -4.84 5.67
C LEU A 27 -15.54 -4.06 4.54
N LEU A 28 -15.03 -4.77 3.54
CA LEU A 28 -14.37 -4.23 2.37
C LEU A 28 -15.12 -4.71 1.14
N PRO A 29 -15.97 -3.88 0.59
CA PRO A 29 -16.84 -4.24 -0.53
C PRO A 29 -16.06 -4.29 -1.85
N PHE A 30 -15.05 -5.17 -1.94
CA PHE A 30 -14.34 -5.43 -3.19
C PHE A 30 -15.17 -6.33 -4.09
N ALA A 31 -15.60 -5.81 -5.24
CA ALA A 31 -16.30 -6.58 -6.25
C ALA A 31 -15.32 -7.43 -7.08
N TYR A 32 -14.32 -6.79 -7.69
CA TYR A 32 -13.30 -7.47 -8.50
C TYR A 32 -12.05 -6.61 -8.71
N TYR A 33 -11.00 -7.25 -9.24
CA TYR A 33 -9.81 -6.57 -9.71
C TYR A 33 -9.86 -6.36 -11.21
N ASP A 34 -9.82 -5.10 -11.64
CA ASP A 34 -9.75 -4.74 -13.06
C ASP A 34 -8.30 -4.77 -13.53
N THR A 35 -7.97 -5.78 -14.31
CA THR A 35 -6.61 -5.97 -14.86
C THR A 35 -6.26 -4.93 -15.93
N SER A 36 -7.26 -4.35 -16.61
CA SER A 36 -7.04 -3.35 -17.66
C SER A 36 -6.61 -2.01 -17.07
N ASN A 37 -7.21 -1.63 -15.94
CA ASN A 37 -6.92 -0.38 -15.25
C ASN A 37 -5.99 -0.59 -14.04
N ASP A 38 -5.60 -1.83 -13.72
CA ASP A 38 -4.73 -2.18 -12.58
C ASP A 38 -5.27 -1.66 -11.24
N CYS A 39 -6.60 -1.72 -11.03
CA CYS A 39 -7.27 -1.21 -9.84
C CYS A 39 -8.30 -2.19 -9.27
N TYR A 40 -8.70 -1.99 -8.02
CA TYR A 40 -9.83 -2.68 -7.40
C TYR A 40 -11.09 -1.88 -7.63
N VAL A 41 -12.14 -2.56 -8.09
CA VAL A 41 -13.49 -2.02 -8.21
C VAL A 41 -14.29 -2.49 -7.00
N LEU A 42 -15.00 -1.58 -6.37
CA LEU A 42 -15.85 -1.83 -5.22
C LEU A 42 -17.30 -2.10 -5.67
N ASP A 43 -18.14 -2.57 -4.76
CA ASP A 43 -19.55 -2.92 -5.04
C ASP A 43 -20.39 -1.72 -5.50
N ASP A 44 -19.98 -0.51 -5.13
CA ASP A 44 -20.62 0.76 -5.56
C ASP A 44 -20.05 1.30 -6.87
N ASN A 45 -19.23 0.53 -7.59
CA ASN A 45 -18.46 0.88 -8.79
C ASN A 45 -17.35 1.92 -8.58
N SER A 46 -17.08 2.33 -7.36
CA SER A 46 -15.89 3.14 -7.06
C SER A 46 -14.61 2.34 -7.27
N CYS A 47 -13.51 3.03 -7.50
CA CYS A 47 -12.22 2.41 -7.77
C CYS A 47 -11.19 2.83 -6.73
N ILE A 48 -10.33 1.91 -6.33
CA ILE A 48 -9.17 2.20 -5.49
C ILE A 48 -7.90 1.62 -6.09
N ASN A 49 -6.78 2.31 -5.92
CA ASN A 49 -5.47 1.78 -6.29
C ASN A 49 -4.37 2.23 -5.34
N LEU A 50 -3.32 1.44 -5.27
CA LEU A 50 -2.14 1.63 -4.43
C LEU A 50 -0.90 1.85 -5.29
N TYR A 51 -0.12 2.85 -4.91
CA TYR A 51 1.21 3.14 -5.46
C TYR A 51 2.22 3.14 -4.33
N GLN A 52 3.43 2.68 -4.58
CA GLN A 52 4.53 2.83 -3.63
C GLN A 52 5.15 4.21 -3.77
N ILE A 53 5.35 4.91 -2.66
CA ILE A 53 6.13 6.16 -2.63
C ILE A 53 7.60 5.76 -2.56
N ILE A 54 8.40 6.22 -3.51
CA ILE A 54 9.84 5.94 -3.57
C ILE A 54 10.52 6.79 -2.50
N THR A 55 11.18 6.12 -1.57
CA THR A 55 11.96 6.77 -0.51
C THR A 55 13.35 7.11 -1.01
N LYS A 56 13.88 8.26 -0.59
CA LYS A 56 15.23 8.71 -0.87
C LYS A 56 16.03 8.87 0.41
N ASP A 57 17.33 8.72 0.31
CA ASP A 57 18.24 9.06 1.39
C ASP A 57 18.42 10.58 1.47
N LEU A 58 17.62 11.20 2.34
CA LEU A 58 17.66 12.65 2.55
C LEU A 58 18.94 13.14 3.22
N ALA A 59 19.68 12.26 3.90
CA ALA A 59 20.93 12.65 4.55
C ALA A 59 22.03 12.96 3.53
N ASN A 60 22.04 12.17 2.43
CA ASN A 60 23.02 12.33 1.35
C ASN A 60 22.50 13.14 0.16
N ALA A 61 21.23 13.53 0.15
CA ALA A 61 20.67 14.38 -0.90
C ALA A 61 21.14 15.83 -0.76
N SER A 62 21.39 16.51 -1.90
CA SER A 62 21.69 17.94 -1.92
C SER A 62 20.47 18.76 -1.47
N ASP A 63 20.72 20.00 -1.04
CA ASP A 63 19.62 20.89 -0.61
C ASP A 63 18.71 21.25 -1.79
N ASP A 64 19.25 21.40 -2.99
CA ASP A 64 18.49 21.64 -4.22
C ASP A 64 17.55 20.47 -4.53
N GLU A 65 18.00 19.21 -4.37
CA GLU A 65 17.17 18.03 -4.55
C GLU A 65 16.03 17.96 -3.54
N LYS A 66 16.32 18.28 -2.27
CA LYS A 66 15.31 18.36 -1.20
C LYS A 66 14.26 19.41 -1.51
N GLU A 67 14.69 20.60 -1.92
CA GLU A 67 13.80 21.71 -2.28
C GLU A 67 12.92 21.34 -3.48
N MET A 68 13.50 20.76 -4.53
CA MET A 68 12.75 20.29 -5.70
C MET A 68 11.69 19.25 -5.35
N ASP A 69 12.03 18.29 -4.49
CA ASP A 69 11.06 17.28 -4.04
C ASP A 69 9.94 17.89 -3.19
N CYS A 70 10.26 18.84 -2.31
CA CYS A 70 9.27 19.60 -1.55
C CYS A 70 8.33 20.38 -2.46
N LEU A 71 8.86 21.07 -3.47
CA LEU A 71 8.06 21.82 -4.45
C LEU A 71 7.16 20.90 -5.27
N ARG A 72 7.62 19.71 -5.64
CA ARG A 72 6.81 18.70 -6.36
C ARG A 72 5.64 18.21 -5.49
N PHE A 73 5.88 17.91 -4.22
CA PHE A 73 4.81 17.54 -3.29
C PHE A 73 3.85 18.69 -3.04
N ALA A 74 4.35 19.92 -2.87
CA ALA A 74 3.51 21.11 -2.71
C ALA A 74 2.60 21.32 -3.94
N LYS A 75 3.16 21.17 -5.15
CA LYS A 75 2.41 21.23 -6.41
C LYS A 75 1.37 20.11 -6.48
N PHE A 76 1.74 18.89 -6.09
CA PHE A 76 0.81 17.76 -6.05
C PHE A 76 -0.36 18.07 -5.12
N TYR A 77 -0.15 18.43 -3.87
CA TYR A 77 -1.21 18.74 -2.92
C TYR A 77 -2.10 19.92 -3.35
N LYS A 78 -1.52 20.88 -4.07
CA LYS A 78 -2.29 22.03 -4.61
C LYS A 78 -3.17 21.65 -5.79
N MET A 79 -2.73 20.74 -6.64
CA MET A 79 -3.38 20.46 -7.93
C MET A 79 -4.20 19.15 -7.93
N TYR A 80 -3.86 18.19 -7.08
CA TYR A 80 -4.61 16.94 -6.95
C TYR A 80 -5.68 17.10 -5.88
N LEU A 81 -6.92 17.31 -6.32
CA LEU A 81 -8.06 17.59 -5.45
C LEU A 81 -8.78 16.35 -4.89
N PRO A 82 -8.75 15.17 -5.55
CA PRO A 82 -9.39 13.96 -5.03
C PRO A 82 -8.80 13.51 -3.70
N ASP A 83 -9.57 12.71 -2.96
CA ASP A 83 -9.13 12.15 -1.71
C ASP A 83 -7.94 11.19 -1.91
N ILE A 84 -7.00 11.26 -0.99
CA ILE A 84 -5.84 10.38 -0.93
C ILE A 84 -5.64 9.88 0.50
N LYS A 85 -5.03 8.71 0.62
CA LYS A 85 -4.58 8.19 1.91
C LYS A 85 -3.13 7.73 1.82
N ILE A 86 -2.27 8.26 2.70
CA ILE A 86 -0.91 7.80 2.85
C ILE A 86 -0.90 6.68 3.89
N ILE A 87 -0.35 5.53 3.52
CA ILE A 87 -0.22 4.35 4.35
C ILE A 87 1.25 4.13 4.63
N ILE A 88 1.60 3.99 5.89
CA ILE A 88 2.96 3.69 6.33
C ILE A 88 2.92 2.35 7.05
N MET A 89 3.72 1.40 6.58
CA MET A 89 3.79 0.08 7.21
C MET A 89 5.19 -0.52 7.12
N ASN A 90 5.47 -1.44 8.02
CA ASN A 90 6.65 -2.29 7.92
C ASN A 90 6.33 -3.45 6.97
N TYR A 91 7.17 -3.59 5.94
CA TYR A 91 7.10 -4.65 4.93
C TYR A 91 8.38 -5.49 4.99
N PRO A 92 8.34 -6.80 4.69
CA PRO A 92 9.55 -7.63 4.65
C PRO A 92 10.60 -7.04 3.73
N CYS A 93 11.85 -7.05 4.16
CA CYS A 93 12.95 -6.58 3.31
C CYS A 93 13.09 -7.48 2.10
N ASN A 94 13.13 -6.90 0.91
CA ASN A 94 13.46 -7.64 -0.31
C ASN A 94 14.93 -7.43 -0.65
N THR A 95 15.75 -8.46 -0.47
CA THR A 95 17.17 -8.45 -0.77
C THR A 95 17.54 -9.29 -2.00
N GLN A 96 16.56 -9.76 -2.77
CA GLN A 96 16.76 -10.71 -3.88
C GLN A 96 17.71 -10.17 -4.96
N SER A 97 17.59 -8.90 -5.34
CA SER A 97 18.47 -8.28 -6.34
C SER A 97 19.93 -8.22 -5.86
N GLN A 98 20.13 -7.88 -4.58
CA GLN A 98 21.46 -7.84 -3.95
C GLN A 98 22.04 -9.24 -3.82
N GLN A 99 21.23 -10.22 -3.41
CA GLN A 99 21.65 -11.62 -3.36
C GLN A 99 22.04 -12.16 -4.76
N ALA A 100 21.26 -11.85 -5.80
CA ALA A 100 21.56 -12.23 -7.16
C ALA A 100 22.92 -11.63 -7.63
N TYR A 101 23.15 -10.36 -7.30
CA TYR A 101 24.43 -9.72 -7.59
C TYR A 101 25.60 -10.41 -6.87
N ILE A 102 25.47 -10.72 -5.58
CA ILE A 102 26.52 -11.42 -4.80
C ILE A 102 26.76 -12.83 -5.36
N ARG A 103 25.70 -13.58 -5.70
CA ARG A 103 25.83 -14.90 -6.32
C ARG A 103 26.61 -14.83 -7.63
N HIS A 104 26.26 -13.88 -8.50
CA HIS A 104 27.00 -13.67 -9.74
C HIS A 104 28.48 -13.32 -9.48
N LYS A 105 28.77 -12.49 -8.48
CA LYS A 105 30.18 -12.20 -8.09
C LYS A 105 30.91 -13.44 -7.58
N LEU A 106 30.26 -14.34 -6.84
CA LEU A 106 30.83 -15.61 -6.37
C LEU A 106 31.20 -16.53 -7.53
N GLU A 107 30.42 -16.56 -8.62
CA GLU A 107 30.73 -17.36 -9.80
C GLU A 107 31.98 -16.85 -10.53
N VAL A 108 32.14 -15.55 -10.66
CA VAL A 108 33.22 -14.93 -11.45
C VAL A 108 34.53 -14.82 -10.64
N ARG A 109 34.48 -14.66 -9.33
CA ARG A 109 35.67 -14.42 -8.49
C ARG A 109 36.35 -15.72 -8.07
N LYS A 110 37.65 -15.85 -8.40
CA LYS A 110 38.47 -17.04 -8.06
C LYS A 110 39.23 -16.88 -6.74
N ASN A 111 39.48 -15.64 -6.27
CA ASN A 111 40.24 -15.39 -5.05
C ASN A 111 39.50 -15.91 -3.81
N PRO A 112 40.08 -16.85 -3.03
CA PRO A 112 39.41 -17.49 -1.88
C PRO A 112 39.06 -16.50 -0.76
N VAL A 113 39.88 -15.45 -0.54
CA VAL A 113 39.61 -14.44 0.49
C VAL A 113 38.36 -13.61 0.10
N HIS A 114 38.28 -13.18 -1.16
CA HIS A 114 37.12 -12.43 -1.63
C HIS A 114 35.85 -13.29 -1.60
N ARG A 115 35.95 -14.57 -1.99
CA ARG A 115 34.82 -15.50 -1.91
C ARG A 115 34.27 -15.65 -0.50
N LYS A 116 35.17 -15.79 0.49
CA LYS A 116 34.77 -15.87 1.91
C LYS A 116 33.93 -14.65 2.35
N TRP A 117 34.35 -13.45 1.99
CA TRP A 117 33.60 -12.23 2.31
C TRP A 117 32.27 -12.12 1.58
N LEU A 118 32.21 -12.54 0.30
CA LEU A 118 30.95 -12.58 -0.45
C LEU A 118 29.99 -13.62 0.12
N ASP A 119 30.47 -14.79 0.59
CA ASP A 119 29.63 -15.79 1.26
C ASP A 119 29.05 -15.25 2.59
N ILE A 120 29.84 -14.50 3.34
CA ILE A 120 29.35 -13.85 4.57
C ILE A 120 28.27 -12.83 4.22
N ALA A 121 28.52 -11.96 3.27
CA ALA A 121 27.57 -10.94 2.82
C ALA A 121 26.25 -11.57 2.28
N LEU A 122 26.34 -12.71 1.58
CA LEU A 122 25.16 -13.43 1.11
C LEU A 122 24.30 -13.94 2.28
N ARG A 123 24.93 -14.53 3.29
CA ARG A 123 24.22 -15.01 4.49
C ARG A 123 23.58 -13.87 5.29
N GLU A 124 24.26 -12.73 5.39
CA GLU A 124 23.72 -11.54 6.03
C GLU A 124 22.48 -11.02 5.29
N LEU A 125 22.51 -10.97 3.95
CA LEU A 125 21.34 -10.57 3.17
C LEU A 125 20.17 -11.55 3.31
N GLN A 126 20.44 -12.87 3.34
CA GLN A 126 19.42 -13.88 3.57
C GLN A 126 18.80 -13.77 4.97
N TYR A 127 19.64 -13.48 5.98
CA TYR A 127 19.17 -13.25 7.34
C TYR A 127 18.27 -12.01 7.41
N LEU A 128 18.68 -10.89 6.78
CA LEU A 128 17.88 -9.67 6.72
C LEU A 128 16.53 -9.90 6.02
N GLU A 129 16.50 -10.65 4.92
CA GLU A 129 15.24 -10.95 4.21
C GLU A 129 14.24 -11.71 5.08
N SER A 130 14.73 -12.59 5.96
CA SER A 130 13.87 -13.42 6.83
C SER A 130 13.51 -12.78 8.17
N HIS A 131 14.28 -11.80 8.66
CA HIS A 131 14.12 -11.27 10.02
C HIS A 131 13.92 -9.76 10.09
N ALA A 132 14.28 -9.02 9.04
CA ALA A 132 14.16 -7.57 9.04
C ALA A 132 12.93 -7.09 8.25
N THR A 133 12.41 -5.96 8.68
CA THR A 133 11.36 -5.24 7.95
C THR A 133 11.86 -3.84 7.60
N ALA A 134 11.52 -3.37 6.42
CA ALA A 134 11.72 -2.00 5.99
C ALA A 134 10.41 -1.23 6.13
N ARG A 135 10.52 0.05 6.50
CA ARG A 135 9.37 0.94 6.47
C ARG A 135 9.11 1.38 5.05
N GLU A 136 7.93 1.05 4.55
CA GLU A 136 7.48 1.43 3.22
C GLU A 136 6.28 2.38 3.30
N PHE A 137 6.16 3.22 2.29
CA PHE A 137 5.15 4.26 2.19
C PHE A 137 4.32 4.02 0.93
N TYR A 138 2.99 4.07 1.08
CA TYR A 138 2.07 3.84 -0.01
C TYR A 138 1.08 4.97 -0.13
N LEU A 139 0.73 5.31 -1.35
CA LEU A 139 -0.31 6.26 -1.69
C LEU A 139 -1.54 5.49 -2.19
N LEU A 140 -2.63 5.56 -1.46
CA LEU A 140 -3.93 5.03 -1.85
C LEU A 140 -4.75 6.18 -2.46
N ILE A 141 -5.29 5.96 -3.64
CA ILE A 141 -6.18 6.89 -4.34
C ILE A 141 -7.57 6.28 -4.49
N PHE A 142 -8.56 7.15 -4.57
CA PHE A 142 -9.98 6.81 -4.69
C PHE A 142 -10.57 7.52 -5.90
N ALA A 143 -11.50 6.85 -6.59
CA ALA A 143 -12.27 7.43 -7.69
C ALA A 143 -13.68 6.87 -7.68
N ASP A 144 -14.68 7.70 -8.03
CA ASP A 144 -16.09 7.30 -8.02
C ASP A 144 -16.45 6.34 -9.15
N ASP A 145 -15.66 6.33 -10.23
CA ASP A 145 -15.82 5.44 -11.37
C ASP A 145 -14.49 5.18 -12.09
N THR A 146 -14.47 4.21 -13.00
CA THR A 146 -13.27 3.81 -13.78
C THR A 146 -12.80 4.91 -14.75
N THR A 147 -13.69 5.73 -15.29
CA THR A 147 -13.35 6.83 -16.19
C THR A 147 -12.66 7.97 -15.44
N LEU A 148 -13.16 8.27 -14.26
CA LEU A 148 -12.55 9.24 -13.35
C LEU A 148 -11.20 8.74 -12.85
N PHE A 149 -11.13 7.44 -12.54
CA PHE A 149 -9.90 6.77 -12.12
C PHE A 149 -8.77 6.97 -13.14
N GLN A 150 -9.02 6.69 -14.42
CA GLN A 150 -8.01 6.87 -15.48
C GLN A 150 -7.50 8.33 -15.56
N LYS A 151 -8.40 9.31 -15.46
CA LYS A 151 -8.03 10.74 -15.45
C LYS A 151 -7.20 11.11 -14.22
N GLN A 152 -7.59 10.58 -13.06
CA GLN A 152 -6.88 10.83 -11.81
C GLN A 152 -5.50 10.16 -11.81
N GLU A 153 -5.39 8.93 -12.32
CA GLU A 153 -4.11 8.22 -12.49
C GLU A 153 -3.16 9.00 -13.40
N LEU A 154 -3.64 9.43 -14.58
CA LEU A 154 -2.84 10.24 -15.49
C LEU A 154 -2.34 11.52 -14.83
N LYS A 155 -3.22 12.20 -14.10
CA LYS A 155 -2.89 13.43 -13.36
C LYS A 155 -1.85 13.16 -12.27
N LEU A 156 -2.03 12.08 -11.51
CA LEU A 156 -1.10 11.63 -10.48
C LEU A 156 0.30 11.38 -11.06
N GLN A 157 0.38 10.60 -12.14
CA GLN A 157 1.64 10.30 -12.84
C GLN A 157 2.29 11.57 -13.38
N THR A 158 1.52 12.48 -13.95
CA THR A 158 2.03 13.75 -14.47
C THR A 158 2.58 14.66 -13.36
N LEU A 159 1.96 14.67 -12.18
CA LEU A 159 2.39 15.53 -11.07
C LEU A 159 3.61 14.98 -10.32
N LEU A 160 3.65 13.67 -10.08
CA LEU A 160 4.67 13.03 -9.24
C LEU A 160 5.83 12.42 -10.03
N ASN A 161 5.59 11.99 -11.28
CA ASN A 161 6.61 11.34 -12.11
C ASN A 161 7.06 12.20 -13.32
N SER A 162 6.86 13.51 -13.27
CA SER A 162 7.22 14.44 -14.37
C SER A 162 8.72 14.65 -14.56
N SER A 163 9.56 14.21 -13.63
CA SER A 163 11.02 14.34 -13.74
C SER A 163 11.68 12.99 -14.00
N SER A 164 12.99 13.01 -14.30
CA SER A 164 13.81 11.81 -14.52
C SER A 164 13.81 10.82 -13.34
N VAL A 165 13.55 11.32 -12.12
CA VAL A 165 13.44 10.49 -10.92
C VAL A 165 11.97 10.45 -10.52
N PRO A 166 11.29 9.29 -10.66
CA PRO A 166 9.91 9.14 -10.24
C PRO A 166 9.78 9.24 -8.71
N MET A 167 8.64 9.72 -8.23
CA MET A 167 8.32 9.78 -6.79
C MET A 167 7.39 8.64 -6.36
N ILE A 168 6.68 8.05 -7.31
CA ILE A 168 5.79 6.91 -7.07
C ILE A 168 6.03 5.83 -8.13
N GLU A 169 5.79 4.59 -7.76
CA GLU A 169 5.82 3.44 -8.66
C GLU A 169 4.59 2.55 -8.52
N LYS A 170 4.26 1.85 -9.60
CA LYS A 170 3.22 0.81 -9.58
C LYS A 170 3.75 -0.41 -8.83
N ILE A 171 2.88 -1.05 -8.09
CA ILE A 171 3.18 -2.28 -7.36
C ILE A 171 2.37 -3.45 -7.94
N SER A 172 2.89 -4.66 -7.79
CA SER A 172 2.20 -5.86 -8.29
C SER A 172 0.88 -6.10 -7.57
N LYS A 173 -0.02 -6.84 -8.21
CA LYS A 173 -1.31 -7.23 -7.65
C LYS A 173 -1.13 -7.96 -6.32
N GLU A 174 -0.20 -8.91 -6.26
CA GLU A 174 0.10 -9.70 -5.05
C GLU A 174 0.53 -8.80 -3.90
N LYS A 175 1.36 -7.80 -4.18
CA LYS A 175 1.79 -6.82 -3.16
C LYS A 175 0.62 -5.94 -2.70
N LYS A 176 -0.27 -5.52 -3.61
CA LYS A 176 -1.50 -4.78 -3.24
C LYS A 176 -2.38 -5.63 -2.32
N GLU A 177 -2.60 -6.90 -2.65
CA GLU A 177 -3.39 -7.84 -1.84
C GLU A 177 -2.77 -8.02 -0.45
N ALA A 178 -1.45 -8.22 -0.36
CA ALA A 178 -0.75 -8.35 0.91
C ALA A 178 -0.89 -7.09 1.79
N ILE A 179 -0.81 -5.89 1.20
CA ILE A 179 -1.00 -4.61 1.89
C ILE A 179 -2.43 -4.50 2.42
N LEU A 180 -3.44 -4.75 1.56
CA LEU A 180 -4.85 -4.70 1.94
C LEU A 180 -5.17 -5.72 3.03
N TYR A 181 -4.64 -6.94 2.90
CA TYR A 181 -4.75 -7.97 3.93
C TYR A 181 -4.17 -7.51 5.27
N LYS A 182 -2.97 -6.92 5.27
CA LYS A 182 -2.32 -6.38 6.48
C LYS A 182 -3.10 -5.25 7.12
N LEU A 183 -3.69 -4.36 6.33
CA LEU A 183 -4.51 -3.26 6.83
C LEU A 183 -5.74 -3.76 7.59
N ASN A 184 -6.31 -4.88 7.17
CA ASN A 184 -7.48 -5.49 7.78
C ASN A 184 -7.12 -6.43 8.94
N ASN A 185 -5.92 -7.00 8.92
CA ASN A 185 -5.43 -7.95 9.90
C ASN A 185 -4.16 -7.41 10.56
N LYS A 186 -4.31 -6.45 11.46
CA LYS A 186 -3.18 -5.71 12.09
C LYS A 186 -2.11 -6.60 12.74
N ASN A 187 -2.51 -7.77 13.23
CA ASN A 187 -1.61 -8.70 13.94
C ASN A 187 -0.94 -9.73 13.01
N CYS A 188 -1.23 -9.70 11.69
CA CYS A 188 -0.59 -10.60 10.75
C CYS A 188 0.82 -10.11 10.37
N ILE A 189 1.73 -11.05 10.17
CA ILE A 189 3.04 -10.81 9.56
C ILE A 189 2.89 -11.10 8.07
N ILE A 190 3.39 -10.20 7.23
CA ILE A 190 3.51 -10.43 5.79
C ILE A 190 4.79 -11.24 5.60
N HIS A 191 4.71 -12.35 4.86
CA HIS A 191 5.84 -13.21 4.52
C HIS A 191 6.15 -13.10 3.04
#